data_008b1942f9ea68a0a364e09c706c0e87
#
_entry.id   008b1942f9ea68a0a364e09c706c0e87
#
_cell.length_a   1.000
_cell.length_b   1.000
_cell.length_c   1.000
_cell.angle_alpha   90.00
_cell.angle_beta   90.00
_cell.angle_gamma   90.00
#
_symmetry.space_group_name_H-M   'P 1'
#
loop_
_entity.id
_entity.type
_entity.pdbx_description
1 polymer ?
#
loop_
_entity_poly.entity_id
_entity_poly.type
_entity_poly.pdbx_seq_one_letter_code
_entity_poly.pdbx_strand_id
1 'polypeptide(L)'
;IYARSHAGYYPDSDMILFKLLFDKEGNILGAAAVGESGVEKRIDVIATIIRNHGTIYDMRDAELCYAPPYSSAKDPINIMGMNAENIIMGLMKPAYMEDLEDAFIVDVRPEIAFKLGSIKGAVNIPITEIRKRMGEIPKDKKVVLTCSTGYTSYCAQRILLQNGFDNVYSFMGGNDFYRELTRKPRSPKGGKAEEKA
;
A
#
# COMPACT_ATOMS: atom_id res chain seq x y z
N ILE A 1 -4.07 1.02 -1.54
CA ILE A 1 -3.15 -0.06 -1.10
C ILE A 1 -2.61 -0.82 -2.30
N TYR A 2 -1.47 -1.49 -2.11
CA TYR A 2 -0.89 -2.42 -3.07
C TYR A 2 -0.80 -3.80 -2.39
N ALA A 3 -1.66 -4.73 -2.79
CA ALA A 3 -1.89 -5.99 -2.09
C ALA A 3 -1.93 -7.19 -3.04
N ARG A 4 -1.69 -8.38 -2.51
CA ARG A 4 -1.71 -9.62 -3.31
C ARG A 4 -3.13 -10.08 -3.60
N SER A 5 -3.32 -10.70 -4.76
CA SER A 5 -4.59 -11.30 -5.18
C SER A 5 -5.01 -12.47 -4.27
N HIS A 6 -4.04 -13.23 -3.76
CA HIS A 6 -4.24 -14.33 -2.83
C HIS A 6 -2.98 -14.58 -1.99
N ALA A 7 -2.95 -15.65 -1.22
CA ALA A 7 -1.86 -15.96 -0.31
C ALA A 7 -0.51 -16.03 -1.03
N GLY A 8 0.45 -15.21 -0.59
CA GLY A 8 1.74 -15.03 -1.28
C GLY A 8 2.68 -16.24 -1.26
N TYR A 9 2.36 -17.26 -0.46
CA TYR A 9 3.06 -18.55 -0.45
C TYR A 9 2.46 -19.56 -1.44
N TYR A 10 1.29 -19.24 -2.04
CA TYR A 10 0.67 -20.04 -3.07
C TYR A 10 1.10 -19.53 -4.46
N PRO A 11 1.28 -20.42 -5.46
CA PRO A 11 1.73 -20.02 -6.80
C PRO A 11 0.82 -18.98 -7.46
N ASP A 12 1.39 -18.20 -8.38
CA ASP A 12 0.68 -17.26 -9.27
C ASP A 12 -0.07 -16.12 -8.57
N SER A 13 0.43 -15.72 -7.39
CA SER A 13 -0.12 -14.57 -6.67
C SER A 13 0.35 -13.25 -7.26
N ASP A 14 -0.58 -12.53 -7.89
CA ASP A 14 -0.34 -11.21 -8.49
C ASP A 14 -0.55 -10.06 -7.50
N MET A 15 -0.01 -8.90 -7.86
CA MET A 15 -0.25 -7.67 -7.11
C MET A 15 -1.40 -6.88 -7.73
N ILE A 16 -2.27 -6.37 -6.88
CA ILE A 16 -3.39 -5.50 -7.25
C ILE A 16 -3.21 -4.15 -6.56
N LEU A 17 -3.29 -3.08 -7.34
CA LEU A 17 -3.39 -1.73 -6.83
C LEU A 17 -4.86 -1.39 -6.60
N PHE A 18 -5.20 -0.95 -5.40
CA PHE A 18 -6.54 -0.48 -5.06
C PHE A 18 -6.51 0.99 -4.64
N LYS A 19 -7.50 1.74 -5.09
CA LYS A 19 -7.85 3.07 -4.63
C LYS A 19 -9.26 3.04 -4.04
N LEU A 20 -9.41 3.55 -2.82
CA LEU A 20 -10.70 3.71 -2.14
C LEU A 20 -10.91 5.20 -1.85
N LEU A 21 -12.10 5.70 -2.14
CA LEU A 21 -12.54 7.03 -1.77
C LEU A 21 -13.62 6.90 -0.69
N PHE A 22 -13.45 7.62 0.40
CA PHE A 22 -14.37 7.62 1.54
C PHE A 22 -14.38 8.99 2.22
N ASP A 23 -15.45 9.28 2.94
CA ASP A 23 -15.57 10.50 3.74
C ASP A 23 -15.11 10.29 5.19
N LYS A 24 -15.21 11.34 6.00
CA LYS A 24 -14.77 11.30 7.41
C LYS A 24 -15.68 10.44 8.28
N GLU A 25 -16.90 10.21 7.87
CA GLU A 25 -17.89 9.35 8.52
C GLU A 25 -17.69 7.88 8.15
N GLY A 26 -16.83 7.59 7.16
CA GLY A 26 -16.54 6.25 6.67
C GLY A 26 -17.44 5.77 5.54
N ASN A 27 -18.29 6.64 4.97
CA ASN A 27 -19.09 6.28 3.81
C ASN A 27 -18.20 6.08 2.59
N ILE A 28 -18.41 5.02 1.82
CA ILE A 28 -17.62 4.72 0.64
C ILE A 28 -18.18 5.51 -0.54
N LEU A 29 -17.34 6.38 -1.12
CA LEU A 29 -17.69 7.24 -2.25
C LEU A 29 -17.35 6.62 -3.59
N GLY A 30 -16.43 5.65 -3.61
CA GLY A 30 -16.03 4.93 -4.81
C GLY A 30 -14.75 4.13 -4.63
N ALA A 31 -14.48 3.27 -5.60
CA ALA A 31 -13.25 2.48 -5.65
C ALA A 31 -12.78 2.24 -7.07
N ALA A 32 -11.49 2.02 -7.22
CA ALA A 32 -10.86 1.55 -8.45
C ALA A 32 -9.78 0.52 -8.12
N ALA A 33 -9.56 -0.42 -9.04
CA ALA A 33 -8.47 -1.39 -8.91
C ALA A 33 -7.83 -1.69 -10.26
N VAL A 34 -6.54 -2.02 -10.23
CA VAL A 34 -5.75 -2.43 -11.39
C VAL A 34 -4.86 -3.61 -11.00
N GLY A 35 -4.90 -4.68 -11.77
CA GLY A 35 -4.14 -5.90 -11.55
C GLY A 35 -4.43 -6.94 -12.65
N GLU A 36 -3.76 -8.09 -12.58
CA GLU A 36 -3.90 -9.17 -13.57
C GLU A 36 -5.00 -10.18 -13.18
N SER A 37 -5.12 -10.52 -11.91
CA SER A 37 -6.09 -11.52 -11.44
C SER A 37 -6.83 -11.11 -10.17
N GLY A 38 -8.13 -11.45 -10.05
CA GLY A 38 -8.97 -11.26 -8.87
C GLY A 38 -9.34 -9.81 -8.57
N VAL A 39 -9.23 -8.92 -9.53
CA VAL A 39 -9.65 -7.50 -9.47
C VAL A 39 -11.17 -7.42 -9.44
N GLU A 40 -11.83 -8.12 -10.37
CA GLU A 40 -13.28 -8.13 -10.55
C GLU A 40 -14.00 -8.55 -9.27
N LYS A 41 -13.55 -9.65 -8.65
CA LYS A 41 -14.10 -10.15 -7.40
C LYS A 41 -14.15 -9.09 -6.30
N ARG A 42 -13.08 -8.30 -6.15
CA ARG A 42 -12.98 -7.27 -5.11
C ARG A 42 -13.83 -6.06 -5.43
N ILE A 43 -13.86 -5.65 -6.69
CA ILE A 43 -14.71 -4.54 -7.12
C ILE A 43 -16.19 -4.90 -6.97
N ASP A 44 -16.60 -6.13 -7.26
CA ASP A 44 -17.97 -6.61 -7.06
C ASP A 44 -18.37 -6.59 -5.57
N VAL A 45 -17.47 -7.00 -4.68
CA VAL A 45 -17.70 -6.91 -3.23
C VAL A 45 -17.87 -5.44 -2.80
N ILE A 46 -16.98 -4.53 -3.23
CA ILE A 46 -17.08 -3.11 -2.88
C ILE A 46 -18.37 -2.52 -3.45
N ALA A 47 -18.71 -2.79 -4.69
CA ALA A 47 -19.93 -2.33 -5.33
C ALA A 47 -21.19 -2.80 -4.58
N THR A 48 -21.18 -4.05 -4.10
CA THR A 48 -22.25 -4.61 -3.28
C THR A 48 -22.36 -3.89 -1.94
N ILE A 49 -21.24 -3.61 -1.26
CA ILE A 49 -21.22 -2.87 -0.01
C ILE A 49 -21.78 -1.47 -0.22
N ILE A 50 -21.32 -0.74 -1.26
CA ILE A 50 -21.82 0.60 -1.62
C ILE A 50 -23.33 0.56 -1.89
N ARG A 51 -23.79 -0.41 -2.66
CA ARG A 51 -25.22 -0.56 -3.02
C ARG A 51 -26.12 -0.75 -1.79
N ASN A 52 -25.59 -1.38 -0.76
CA ASN A 52 -26.30 -1.59 0.51
C ASN A 52 -26.03 -0.50 1.55
N HIS A 53 -25.52 0.67 1.13
CA HIS A 53 -25.18 1.80 2.02
C HIS A 53 -24.19 1.43 3.12
N GLY A 54 -23.32 0.44 2.85
CA GLY A 54 -22.26 0.04 3.77
C GLY A 54 -21.08 1.02 3.75
N THR A 55 -20.23 0.87 4.76
CA THR A 55 -19.14 1.76 5.09
C THR A 55 -17.78 1.05 5.02
N ILE A 56 -16.71 1.78 5.29
CA ILE A 56 -15.36 1.17 5.47
C ILE A 56 -15.33 0.15 6.62
N TYR A 57 -16.21 0.27 7.60
CA TYR A 57 -16.29 -0.67 8.71
C TYR A 57 -16.89 -2.00 8.26
N ASP A 58 -17.86 -1.98 7.35
CA ASP A 58 -18.41 -3.19 6.72
C ASP A 58 -17.33 -3.87 5.85
N MET A 59 -16.47 -3.12 5.18
CA MET A 59 -15.31 -3.68 4.49
C MET A 59 -14.32 -4.32 5.46
N ARG A 60 -14.02 -3.65 6.58
CA ARG A 60 -13.09 -4.14 7.61
C ARG A 60 -13.54 -5.48 8.18
N ASP A 61 -14.83 -5.59 8.46
CA ASP A 61 -15.43 -6.72 9.18
C ASP A 61 -16.04 -7.79 8.24
N ALA A 62 -15.90 -7.60 6.91
CA ALA A 62 -16.43 -8.53 5.93
C ALA A 62 -15.85 -9.95 6.10
N GLU A 63 -16.73 -10.94 6.26
CA GLU A 63 -16.39 -12.36 6.31
C GLU A 63 -16.36 -12.93 4.89
N LEU A 64 -15.20 -12.89 4.26
CA LEU A 64 -15.01 -13.32 2.86
C LEU A 64 -14.47 -14.75 2.79
N CYS A 65 -14.83 -15.48 1.75
CA CYS A 65 -14.32 -16.83 1.50
C CYS A 65 -12.80 -16.85 1.41
N TYR A 66 -12.17 -17.73 2.17
CA TYR A 66 -10.73 -17.94 2.19
C TYR A 66 -10.34 -19.36 1.83
N ALA A 67 -9.47 -19.47 0.84
CA ALA A 67 -8.57 -20.59 0.64
C ALA A 67 -7.33 -20.04 -0.07
N PRO A 68 -6.13 -20.62 0.13
CA PRO A 68 -4.87 -20.07 -0.39
C PRO A 68 -4.87 -19.67 -1.86
N PRO A 69 -5.50 -20.43 -2.80
CA PRO A 69 -5.54 -20.06 -4.21
C PRO A 69 -6.47 -18.90 -4.54
N TYR A 70 -7.37 -18.50 -3.66
CA TYR A 70 -8.43 -17.54 -3.96
C TYR A 70 -8.33 -16.23 -3.19
N SER A 71 -7.74 -16.26 -2.00
CA SER A 71 -7.63 -15.09 -1.15
C SER A 71 -6.50 -15.23 -0.11
N SER A 72 -6.38 -14.24 0.74
CA SER A 72 -5.62 -14.28 2.00
C SER A 72 -6.58 -14.26 3.17
N ALA A 73 -6.15 -14.71 4.35
CA ALA A 73 -6.97 -14.69 5.56
C ALA A 73 -7.51 -13.29 5.90
N LYS A 74 -6.72 -12.25 5.56
CA LYS A 74 -7.18 -10.85 5.44
C LYS A 74 -7.19 -10.52 3.95
N ASP A 75 -8.38 -10.48 3.36
CA ASP A 75 -8.53 -10.07 1.96
C ASP A 75 -8.15 -8.58 1.80
N PRO A 76 -7.69 -8.14 0.62
CA PRO A 76 -7.49 -6.72 0.33
C PRO A 76 -8.67 -5.81 0.73
N ILE A 77 -9.90 -6.30 0.66
CA ILE A 77 -11.10 -5.59 1.14
C ILE A 77 -10.98 -5.24 2.63
N ASN A 78 -10.67 -6.23 3.47
CA ASN A 78 -10.49 -6.01 4.92
C ASN A 78 -9.32 -5.05 5.18
N ILE A 79 -8.21 -5.20 4.45
CA ILE A 79 -7.02 -4.33 4.60
C ILE A 79 -7.37 -2.89 4.23
N MET A 80 -8.16 -2.65 3.18
CA MET A 80 -8.63 -1.31 2.80
C MET A 80 -9.50 -0.68 3.89
N GLY A 81 -10.46 -1.43 4.44
CA GLY A 81 -11.29 -0.97 5.56
C GLY A 81 -10.46 -0.59 6.79
N MET A 82 -9.51 -1.45 7.18
CA MET A 82 -8.59 -1.20 8.30
C MET A 82 -7.71 0.03 8.07
N ASN A 83 -7.20 0.22 6.85
CA ASN A 83 -6.38 1.39 6.51
C ASN A 83 -7.22 2.68 6.53
N ALA A 84 -8.43 2.64 6.00
CA ALA A 84 -9.34 3.78 6.00
C ALA A 84 -9.71 4.18 7.44
N GLU A 85 -10.02 3.22 8.30
CA GLU A 85 -10.25 3.46 9.73
C GLU A 85 -9.03 4.11 10.41
N ASN A 86 -7.83 3.58 10.18
CA ASN A 86 -6.60 4.16 10.73
C ASN A 86 -6.39 5.62 10.29
N ILE A 87 -6.77 5.96 9.06
CA ILE A 87 -6.70 7.34 8.54
C ILE A 87 -7.74 8.23 9.25
N ILE A 88 -8.99 7.79 9.35
CA ILE A 88 -10.07 8.54 10.03
C ILE A 88 -9.71 8.79 11.50
N MET A 89 -9.18 7.78 12.18
CA MET A 89 -8.74 7.88 13.58
C MET A 89 -7.45 8.68 13.78
N GLY A 90 -6.82 9.18 12.71
CA GLY A 90 -5.53 9.89 12.79
C GLY A 90 -4.36 9.01 13.20
N LEU A 91 -4.53 7.69 13.18
CA LEU A 91 -3.49 6.72 13.49
C LEU A 91 -2.52 6.52 12.31
N MET A 92 -2.93 6.86 11.11
CA MET A 92 -2.14 6.84 9.90
C MET A 92 -2.30 8.15 9.13
N LYS A 93 -1.19 8.76 8.73
CA LYS A 93 -1.12 9.90 7.83
C LYS A 93 -0.56 9.40 6.48
N PRO A 94 -1.39 9.30 5.43
CA PRO A 94 -0.93 8.82 4.12
C PRO A 94 -0.09 9.89 3.41
N ALA A 95 0.88 9.44 2.60
CA ALA A 95 1.58 10.24 1.62
C ALA A 95 1.42 9.62 0.23
N TYR A 96 1.41 10.46 -0.79
CA TYR A 96 1.26 10.09 -2.19
C TYR A 96 2.48 10.53 -3.01
N MET A 97 2.46 10.35 -4.33
CA MET A 97 3.61 10.64 -5.20
C MET A 97 4.06 12.11 -5.13
N GLU A 98 3.09 13.03 -5.10
CA GLU A 98 3.32 14.47 -4.98
C GLU A 98 3.98 14.88 -3.67
N ASP A 99 3.85 14.07 -2.63
CA ASP A 99 4.43 14.33 -1.32
C ASP A 99 5.92 14.00 -1.23
N LEU A 100 6.48 13.36 -2.24
CA LEU A 100 7.87 12.89 -2.22
C LEU A 100 8.89 13.98 -2.58
N GLU A 101 8.50 15.03 -3.32
CA GLU A 101 9.43 16.00 -3.92
C GLU A 101 10.23 16.75 -2.88
N ASP A 102 9.60 17.25 -1.82
CA ASP A 102 10.24 18.08 -0.79
C ASP A 102 10.38 17.38 0.57
N ALA A 103 10.19 16.06 0.60
CA ALA A 103 10.20 15.29 1.83
C ALA A 103 11.59 14.70 2.15
N PHE A 104 11.87 14.56 3.44
CA PHE A 104 12.92 13.66 3.92
C PHE A 104 12.40 12.22 3.86
N ILE A 105 12.88 11.43 2.91
CA ILE A 105 12.38 10.08 2.66
C ILE A 105 13.21 9.07 3.46
N VAL A 106 12.54 8.23 4.24
CA VAL A 106 13.16 7.13 5.00
C VAL A 106 12.64 5.79 4.50
N ASP A 107 13.54 4.98 3.96
CA ASP A 107 13.23 3.59 3.61
C ASP A 107 13.50 2.69 4.81
N VAL A 108 12.44 2.07 5.33
CA VAL A 108 12.51 1.24 6.54
C VAL A 108 12.72 -0.25 6.27
N ARG A 109 13.00 -0.62 5.01
CA ARG A 109 13.35 -1.99 4.64
C ARG A 109 14.76 -2.37 5.11
N PRO A 110 15.06 -3.67 5.20
CA PRO A 110 16.44 -4.13 5.39
C PRO A 110 17.39 -3.55 4.34
N GLU A 111 18.65 -3.33 4.72
CA GLU A 111 19.67 -2.72 3.88
C GLU A 111 19.84 -3.41 2.51
N ILE A 112 19.73 -4.74 2.48
CA ILE A 112 19.80 -5.52 1.24
C ILE A 112 18.71 -5.10 0.26
N ALA A 113 17.46 -4.96 0.74
CA ALA A 113 16.33 -4.53 -0.10
C ALA A 113 16.48 -3.07 -0.55
N PHE A 114 17.02 -2.20 0.30
CA PHE A 114 17.33 -0.82 -0.05
C PHE A 114 18.38 -0.73 -1.18
N LYS A 115 19.47 -1.51 -1.10
CA LYS A 115 20.54 -1.57 -2.11
C LYS A 115 20.06 -2.10 -3.47
N LEU A 116 19.00 -2.89 -3.51
CA LEU A 116 18.37 -3.35 -4.76
C LEU A 116 17.54 -2.26 -5.46
N GLY A 117 17.37 -1.12 -4.83
CA GLY A 117 16.66 0.04 -5.35
C GLY A 117 15.66 0.62 -4.36
N SER A 118 15.61 1.93 -4.27
CA SER A 118 14.71 2.70 -3.42
C SER A 118 14.27 3.98 -4.14
N ILE A 119 13.36 4.73 -3.50
CA ILE A 119 12.98 6.07 -3.96
C ILE A 119 14.23 6.96 -3.95
N LYS A 120 14.40 7.75 -5.00
CA LYS A 120 15.58 8.63 -5.14
C LYS A 120 15.69 9.58 -3.94
N GLY A 121 16.86 9.66 -3.35
CA GLY A 121 17.14 10.52 -2.19
C GLY A 121 16.73 9.93 -0.84
N ALA A 122 16.17 8.72 -0.80
CA ALA A 122 15.82 8.07 0.44
C ALA A 122 17.06 7.68 1.27
N VAL A 123 16.94 7.83 2.60
CA VAL A 123 17.90 7.34 3.59
C VAL A 123 17.39 5.99 4.13
N ASN A 124 18.28 5.02 4.30
CA ASN A 124 17.90 3.73 4.86
C ASN A 124 18.04 3.71 6.38
N ILE A 125 16.92 3.54 7.07
CA ILE A 125 16.85 3.28 8.51
C ILE A 125 15.90 2.10 8.72
N PRO A 126 16.41 0.87 8.75
CA PRO A 126 15.58 -0.31 8.96
C PRO A 126 14.67 -0.19 10.18
N ILE A 127 13.43 -0.70 10.09
CA ILE A 127 12.46 -0.59 11.18
C ILE A 127 13.01 -1.16 12.50
N THR A 128 13.87 -2.15 12.44
CA THR A 128 14.54 -2.74 13.61
C THR A 128 15.50 -1.78 14.31
N GLU A 129 15.97 -0.76 13.62
CA GLU A 129 16.91 0.23 14.12
C GLU A 129 16.26 1.60 14.39
N ILE A 130 15.03 1.82 13.91
CA ILE A 130 14.40 3.14 13.90
C ILE A 130 14.36 3.79 15.30
N ARG A 131 14.11 3.02 16.36
CA ARG A 131 14.10 3.54 17.73
C ARG A 131 15.47 4.03 18.21
N LYS A 132 16.53 3.41 17.74
CA LYS A 132 17.92 3.79 18.09
C LYS A 132 18.42 4.97 17.25
N ARG A 133 17.89 5.10 16.04
CA ARG A 133 18.35 6.06 15.02
C ARG A 133 17.37 7.21 14.77
N MET A 134 16.36 7.39 15.64
CA MET A 134 15.41 8.50 15.55
C MET A 134 16.08 9.89 15.48
N GLY A 135 17.26 10.04 16.11
CA GLY A 135 18.03 11.29 16.06
C GLY A 135 18.54 11.70 14.68
N GLU A 136 18.55 10.77 13.71
CA GLU A 136 18.94 11.05 12.31
C GLU A 136 17.74 11.60 11.49
N ILE A 137 16.52 11.54 12.02
CA ILE A 137 15.29 11.96 11.35
C ILE A 137 14.96 13.40 11.76
N PRO A 138 14.85 14.35 10.81
CA PRO A 138 14.55 15.74 11.14
C PRO A 138 13.11 15.87 11.67
N LYS A 139 12.92 16.70 12.70
CA LYS A 139 11.59 17.00 13.25
C LYS A 139 10.93 18.22 12.60
N ASP A 140 11.70 19.07 12.00
CA ASP A 140 11.31 20.33 11.37
C ASP A 140 10.91 20.18 9.89
N LYS A 141 11.09 19.00 9.31
CA LYS A 141 10.76 18.70 7.90
C LYS A 141 9.62 17.70 7.79
N LYS A 142 8.99 17.67 6.63
CA LYS A 142 8.09 16.60 6.24
C LYS A 142 8.90 15.32 6.06
N VAL A 143 8.54 14.27 6.78
CA VAL A 143 9.17 12.95 6.71
C VAL A 143 8.20 11.97 6.05
N VAL A 144 8.63 11.29 5.01
CA VAL A 144 7.87 10.25 4.35
C VAL A 144 8.57 8.91 4.51
N LEU A 145 7.89 7.98 5.16
CA LEU A 145 8.37 6.62 5.36
C LEU A 145 7.92 5.71 4.22
N THR A 146 8.82 4.87 3.74
CA THR A 146 8.50 3.89 2.70
C THR A 146 9.01 2.50 3.08
N CYS A 147 8.32 1.47 2.61
CA CYS A 147 8.76 0.08 2.66
C CYS A 147 8.37 -0.63 1.35
N SER A 148 8.23 -1.95 1.30
CA SER A 148 7.83 -2.63 0.06
C SER A 148 6.41 -2.25 -0.39
N THR A 149 5.39 -2.39 0.47
CA THR A 149 3.97 -2.24 0.11
C THR A 149 3.15 -1.31 1.00
N GLY A 150 3.74 -0.79 2.10
CA GLY A 150 3.09 0.18 3.01
C GLY A 150 2.92 -0.28 4.47
N TYR A 151 2.88 -1.58 4.78
CA TYR A 151 2.63 -2.05 6.14
C TYR A 151 3.76 -1.70 7.13
N THR A 152 5.00 -2.01 6.78
CA THR A 152 6.16 -1.75 7.67
C THR A 152 6.39 -0.25 7.84
N SER A 153 6.15 0.57 6.81
CA SER A 153 6.23 2.03 6.92
C SER A 153 5.14 2.60 7.82
N TYR A 154 3.93 2.05 7.78
CA TYR A 154 2.89 2.39 8.77
C TYR A 154 3.33 2.07 10.19
N CYS A 155 3.88 0.87 10.45
CA CYS A 155 4.40 0.52 11.78
C CYS A 155 5.50 1.51 12.25
N ALA A 156 6.41 1.88 11.36
CA ALA A 156 7.45 2.87 11.63
C ALA A 156 6.86 4.26 11.90
N GLN A 157 5.85 4.68 11.14
CA GLN A 157 5.12 5.93 11.38
C GLN A 157 4.52 5.94 12.80
N ARG A 158 3.87 4.84 13.22
CA ARG A 158 3.31 4.73 14.59
C ARG A 158 4.39 4.90 15.66
N ILE A 159 5.58 4.32 15.44
CA ILE A 159 6.71 4.48 16.36
C ILE A 159 7.11 5.95 16.45
N LEU A 160 7.29 6.64 15.32
CA LEU A 160 7.74 8.02 15.30
C LEU A 160 6.69 8.98 15.89
N LEU A 161 5.42 8.84 15.52
CA LEU A 161 4.32 9.63 16.08
C LEU A 161 4.26 9.52 17.62
N GLN A 162 4.46 8.32 18.18
CA GLN A 162 4.48 8.08 19.62
C GLN A 162 5.74 8.65 20.32
N ASN A 163 6.76 9.06 19.55
CA ASN A 163 8.00 9.65 20.07
C ASN A 163 8.14 11.16 19.70
N GLY A 164 7.00 11.81 19.46
CA GLY A 164 6.93 13.26 19.27
C GLY A 164 7.40 13.76 17.90
N PHE A 165 7.18 12.96 16.84
CA PHE A 165 7.33 13.38 15.47
C PHE A 165 5.95 13.64 14.88
N ASP A 166 5.57 14.90 14.66
CA ASP A 166 4.21 15.23 14.21
C ASP A 166 4.05 15.24 12.69
N ASN A 167 5.13 15.52 11.95
CA ASN A 167 5.13 15.69 10.50
C ASN A 167 5.66 14.45 9.76
N VAL A 168 5.11 13.27 10.10
CA VAL A 168 5.53 11.97 9.56
C VAL A 168 4.39 11.30 8.84
N TYR A 169 4.66 10.81 7.64
CA TYR A 169 3.68 10.21 6.72
C TYR A 169 4.15 8.83 6.25
N SER A 170 3.23 7.97 5.85
CA SER A 170 3.52 6.67 5.25
C SER A 170 3.16 6.67 3.76
N PHE A 171 4.13 6.39 2.90
CA PHE A 171 3.92 6.36 1.45
C PHE A 171 3.03 5.17 1.07
N MET A 172 1.90 5.49 0.43
CA MET A 172 0.91 4.50 0.03
C MET A 172 1.41 3.66 -1.15
N GLY A 173 1.35 2.33 -0.99
CA GLY A 173 1.83 1.38 -2.00
C GLY A 173 3.33 1.06 -1.94
N GLY A 174 4.12 1.87 -1.25
CA GLY A 174 5.55 1.63 -1.00
C GLY A 174 6.43 1.63 -2.25
N ASN A 175 7.66 1.12 -2.09
CA ASN A 175 8.66 1.06 -3.17
C ASN A 175 8.21 0.21 -4.37
N ASP A 176 7.41 -0.83 -4.15
CA ASP A 176 6.98 -1.70 -5.24
C ASP A 176 6.02 -0.93 -6.17
N PHE A 177 5.08 -0.16 -5.61
CA PHE A 177 4.22 0.73 -6.38
C PHE A 177 5.01 1.86 -7.06
N TYR A 178 5.92 2.52 -6.33
CA TYR A 178 6.79 3.56 -6.89
C TYR A 178 7.55 3.05 -8.12
N ARG A 179 8.11 1.86 -8.03
CA ARG A 179 8.85 1.23 -9.13
C ARG A 179 7.97 0.95 -10.35
N GLU A 180 6.74 0.48 -10.16
CA GLU A 180 5.81 0.26 -11.28
C GLU A 180 5.42 1.57 -11.96
N LEU A 181 5.17 2.64 -11.21
CA LEU A 181 4.82 3.95 -11.77
C LEU A 181 6.00 4.62 -12.52
N THR A 182 7.22 4.44 -12.02
CA THR A 182 8.42 5.07 -12.61
C THR A 182 9.11 4.21 -13.66
N ARG A 183 8.64 2.99 -13.84
CA ARG A 183 9.17 2.06 -14.85
C ARG A 183 8.91 2.59 -16.25
N LYS A 184 9.95 2.60 -17.09
CA LYS A 184 9.76 2.88 -18.51
C LYS A 184 8.81 1.84 -19.13
N PRO A 185 7.85 2.24 -19.98
CA PRO A 185 6.96 1.30 -20.67
C PRO A 185 7.79 0.20 -21.33
N ARG A 186 7.42 -1.06 -21.11
CA ARG A 186 7.99 -2.14 -21.92
C ARG A 186 7.52 -1.92 -23.36
N SER A 187 8.45 -1.90 -24.32
CA SER A 187 8.08 -2.01 -25.72
C SER A 187 7.19 -3.25 -25.88
N PRO A 188 6.09 -3.17 -26.65
CA PRO A 188 5.27 -4.34 -26.92
C PRO A 188 6.17 -5.48 -27.40
N LYS A 189 6.15 -6.63 -26.73
CA LYS A 189 6.77 -7.83 -27.28
C LYS A 189 6.08 -8.04 -28.61
N GLY A 190 6.84 -7.95 -29.71
CA GLY A 190 6.31 -8.22 -31.04
C GLY A 190 5.61 -9.57 -31.01
N GLY A 191 4.29 -9.55 -31.18
CA GLY A 191 3.50 -10.76 -31.33
C GLY A 191 4.04 -11.48 -32.55
N LYS A 192 4.72 -12.59 -32.37
CA LYS A 192 4.87 -13.57 -33.43
C LYS A 192 3.45 -14.09 -33.70
N ALA A 193 2.86 -13.63 -34.79
CA ALA A 193 1.73 -14.32 -35.40
C ALA A 193 2.18 -15.76 -35.63
N GLU A 194 1.64 -16.72 -34.90
CA GLU A 194 1.74 -18.12 -35.31
C GLU A 194 0.93 -18.27 -36.60
N GLU A 195 1.63 -18.34 -37.74
CA GLU A 195 1.10 -18.84 -38.95
C GLU A 195 0.69 -20.31 -38.72
N LYS A 196 -0.61 -20.52 -38.57
CA LYS A 196 -1.18 -21.86 -38.67
C LYS A 196 -1.27 -22.19 -40.16
N ALA A 197 -0.35 -23.04 -40.62
CA ALA A 197 -0.50 -23.81 -41.87
C ALA A 197 -1.48 -24.98 -41.65
#